data_487cde55fc5525ffb42523c501da9b9e
#
_entry.id   487cde55fc5525ffb42523c501da9b9e
#
_cell.length_a   1.000
_cell.length_b   1.000
_cell.length_c   1.000
_cell.angle_alpha   90.00
_cell.angle_beta   90.00
_cell.angle_gamma   90.00
#
_symmetry.space_group_name_H-M   'P 1'
#
loop_
_entity.id
_entity.type
_entity.pdbx_description
1 polymer ?
#
loop_
_entity_poly.entity_id
_entity_poly.type
_entity_poly.pdbx_seq_one_letter_code
_entity_poly.pdbx_strand_id
1 'polypeptide(L)'
;MKKLSIVGFAIVAFVFNVSAQADRWQQHIDYKINAALNVQTNIVKGTEHIVYTNNSPDTLRKIYFHMYWNAFQPNSAMDQRSRELGKTTFTNRRGMQVQDWDARVKDRIQQLKPEEIGYQRISQITIAGKAQQLIDHETILEVVLTQAILPKSSVSLSLNFEAQVPKQIRRSGRDNAEGVRFSMSQWYPKMVEYDYQGWNTNPYIAREFYGVWGNYDVSLTLDKNYMVAATGVLQNPTATADA
;
A
#
# COMPACT_ATOMS: atom_id res chain seq x y z
N MET A 1 62.06 -13.66 56.48
CA MET A 1 61.91 -13.03 55.14
C MET A 1 60.86 -13.86 54.34
N LYS A 2 59.62 -13.39 54.25
CA LYS A 2 58.53 -14.10 53.52
C LYS A 2 58.47 -13.54 52.11
N LYS A 3 58.63 -14.43 51.11
CA LYS A 3 58.47 -14.08 49.68
C LYS A 3 56.99 -14.08 49.35
N LEU A 4 56.48 -12.94 48.95
CA LEU A 4 55.12 -12.76 48.48
C LEU A 4 55.11 -13.07 47.00
N SER A 5 54.48 -14.17 46.56
CA SER A 5 54.27 -14.53 45.18
C SER A 5 53.01 -13.85 44.69
N ILE A 6 53.13 -12.89 43.78
CA ILE A 6 52.03 -12.26 43.09
C ILE A 6 51.66 -13.13 41.88
N VAL A 7 50.54 -13.79 41.95
CA VAL A 7 49.96 -14.51 40.83
C VAL A 7 49.13 -13.49 40.01
N GLY A 8 49.65 -13.11 38.85
CA GLY A 8 48.94 -12.25 37.92
C GLY A 8 47.83 -13.04 37.20
N PHE A 9 46.59 -12.68 37.49
CA PHE A 9 45.42 -13.21 36.77
C PHE A 9 45.22 -12.42 35.47
N ALA A 10 45.62 -13.01 34.36
CA ALA A 10 45.39 -12.43 33.04
C ALA A 10 43.92 -12.68 32.63
N ILE A 11 43.06 -11.67 32.74
CA ILE A 11 41.72 -11.70 32.19
C ILE A 11 41.84 -11.51 30.69
N VAL A 12 41.71 -12.58 29.92
CA VAL A 12 41.53 -12.52 28.47
C VAL A 12 40.10 -12.10 28.21
N ALA A 13 39.88 -10.82 27.94
CA ALA A 13 38.61 -10.29 27.46
C ALA A 13 38.38 -10.79 26.04
N PHE A 14 37.60 -11.83 25.87
CA PHE A 14 37.02 -12.21 24.57
C PHE A 14 36.02 -11.14 24.18
N VAL A 15 36.43 -10.22 23.32
CA VAL A 15 35.52 -9.29 22.66
C VAL A 15 34.78 -10.10 21.60
N PHE A 16 33.60 -10.59 21.95
CA PHE A 16 32.64 -11.04 20.93
C PHE A 16 32.20 -9.81 20.15
N ASN A 17 32.69 -9.66 18.95
CA ASN A 17 32.06 -8.79 17.98
C ASN A 17 30.67 -9.39 17.68
N VAL A 18 29.69 -9.06 18.48
CA VAL A 18 28.29 -9.27 18.12
C VAL A 18 28.00 -8.24 17.05
N SER A 19 28.26 -8.61 15.81
CA SER A 19 27.64 -7.90 14.69
C SER A 19 26.14 -8.11 14.85
N ALA A 20 25.47 -7.14 15.44
CA ALA A 20 24.03 -7.02 15.34
C ALA A 20 23.73 -6.63 13.88
N GLN A 21 24.03 -7.53 12.98
CA GLN A 21 23.59 -7.41 11.60
C GLN A 21 22.10 -7.67 11.68
N ALA A 22 21.34 -6.62 11.41
CA ALA A 22 19.91 -6.79 11.16
C ALA A 22 19.82 -7.75 9.97
N ASP A 23 19.60 -9.03 10.26
CA ASP A 23 19.51 -10.13 9.28
C ASP A 23 18.22 -10.02 8.44
N ARG A 24 17.63 -8.82 8.45
CA ARG A 24 16.38 -8.50 7.77
C ARG A 24 16.67 -7.70 6.52
N TRP A 25 16.56 -8.39 5.41
CA TRP A 25 16.51 -7.76 4.09
C TRP A 25 15.17 -7.01 3.93
N GLN A 26 15.19 -5.97 3.13
CA GLN A 26 13.99 -5.26 2.68
C GLN A 26 13.96 -5.27 1.16
N GLN A 27 12.79 -5.46 0.60
CA GLN A 27 12.59 -5.29 -0.83
C GLN A 27 12.76 -3.83 -1.22
N HIS A 28 13.06 -3.60 -2.50
CA HIS A 28 13.13 -2.25 -3.04
C HIS A 28 12.31 -2.15 -4.32
N ILE A 29 11.73 -1.00 -4.55
CA ILE A 29 10.91 -0.76 -5.72
C ILE A 29 11.12 0.66 -6.26
N ASP A 30 11.20 0.78 -7.58
CA ASP A 30 11.18 2.06 -8.26
C ASP A 30 9.89 2.12 -9.10
N TYR A 31 9.06 3.12 -8.83
CA TYR A 31 7.84 3.39 -9.57
C TYR A 31 8.02 4.57 -10.51
N LYS A 32 7.58 4.38 -11.75
CA LYS A 32 7.25 5.48 -12.65
C LYS A 32 5.78 5.39 -13.02
N ILE A 33 4.98 6.33 -12.51
CA ILE A 33 3.52 6.35 -12.66
C ILE A 33 3.12 7.54 -13.52
N ASN A 34 2.35 7.28 -14.58
CA ASN A 34 1.67 8.31 -15.33
C ASN A 34 0.17 8.10 -15.20
N ALA A 35 -0.55 9.09 -14.68
CA ALA A 35 -1.98 8.97 -14.43
C ALA A 35 -2.74 10.23 -14.79
N ALA A 36 -3.96 10.04 -15.25
CA ALA A 36 -4.92 11.10 -15.55
C ALA A 36 -6.19 10.91 -14.74
N LEU A 37 -6.62 11.96 -14.04
CA LEU A 37 -7.88 12.00 -13.31
C LEU A 37 -8.92 12.75 -14.15
N ASN A 38 -9.99 12.07 -14.51
CA ASN A 38 -11.18 12.70 -15.04
C ASN A 38 -12.08 13.14 -13.88
N VAL A 39 -12.15 14.43 -13.63
CA VAL A 39 -12.85 15.02 -12.48
C VAL A 39 -14.39 14.96 -12.61
N GLN A 40 -14.93 14.76 -13.81
CA GLN A 40 -16.36 14.61 -14.05
C GLN A 40 -16.82 13.17 -13.78
N THR A 41 -16.06 12.19 -14.25
CA THR A 41 -16.38 10.77 -14.07
C THR A 41 -15.80 10.17 -12.79
N ASN A 42 -14.87 10.88 -12.13
CA ASN A 42 -14.15 10.42 -10.95
C ASN A 42 -13.26 9.19 -11.20
N ILE A 43 -12.80 9.03 -12.44
CA ILE A 43 -11.98 7.90 -12.88
C ILE A 43 -10.53 8.35 -13.03
N VAL A 44 -9.63 7.56 -12.44
CA VAL A 44 -8.18 7.64 -12.69
C VAL A 44 -7.82 6.54 -13.66
N LYS A 45 -7.11 6.88 -14.74
CA LYS A 45 -6.46 5.91 -15.63
C LYS A 45 -4.97 6.15 -15.60
N GLY A 46 -4.20 5.09 -15.53
CA GLY A 46 -2.75 5.24 -15.45
C GLY A 46 -1.98 4.02 -15.94
N THR A 47 -0.69 4.26 -16.06
CA THR A 47 0.32 3.25 -16.35
C THR A 47 1.36 3.27 -15.24
N GLU A 48 1.86 2.10 -14.89
CA GLU A 48 3.00 1.97 -14.00
C GLU A 48 4.11 1.21 -14.72
N HIS A 49 5.33 1.75 -14.66
CA HIS A 49 6.56 1.03 -14.89
C HIS A 49 7.24 0.83 -13.55
N ILE A 50 7.48 -0.42 -13.21
CA ILE A 50 8.00 -0.82 -11.91
C ILE A 50 9.28 -1.60 -12.10
N VAL A 51 10.34 -1.21 -11.37
CA VAL A 51 11.52 -2.05 -11.18
C VAL A 51 11.46 -2.59 -9.76
N TYR A 52 11.24 -3.89 -9.63
CA TYR A 52 11.19 -4.56 -8.34
C TYR A 52 12.48 -5.34 -8.10
N THR A 53 13.13 -5.09 -6.97
CA THR A 53 14.36 -5.76 -6.56
C THR A 53 14.08 -6.74 -5.42
N ASN A 54 14.25 -8.01 -5.71
CA ASN A 54 14.15 -9.08 -4.72
C ASN A 54 15.43 -9.19 -3.90
N ASN A 55 15.46 -8.54 -2.75
CA ASN A 55 16.58 -8.59 -1.81
C ASN A 55 16.53 -9.80 -0.86
N SER A 56 15.52 -10.67 -1.00
CA SER A 56 15.41 -11.88 -0.20
C SER A 56 16.36 -12.99 -0.68
N PRO A 57 16.58 -14.04 0.13
CA PRO A 57 17.25 -15.26 -0.31
C PRO A 57 16.33 -16.18 -1.14
N ASP A 58 15.05 -15.81 -1.31
CA ASP A 58 14.04 -16.69 -1.87
C ASP A 58 13.81 -16.43 -3.35
N THR A 59 13.41 -17.47 -4.08
CA THR A 59 12.94 -17.40 -5.47
C THR A 59 11.43 -17.10 -5.47
N LEU A 60 11.03 -15.97 -6.02
CA LEU A 60 9.63 -15.56 -6.06
C LEU A 60 8.97 -16.03 -7.36
N ARG A 61 7.92 -16.85 -7.24
CA ARG A 61 7.12 -17.37 -8.37
C ARG A 61 5.80 -16.63 -8.55
N LYS A 62 5.46 -15.77 -7.61
CA LYS A 62 4.28 -14.92 -7.57
C LYS A 62 4.66 -13.56 -7.02
N ILE A 63 3.93 -12.55 -7.40
CA ILE A 63 3.94 -11.22 -6.77
C ILE A 63 2.49 -10.81 -6.52
N TYR A 64 2.29 -9.83 -5.66
CA TYR A 64 0.96 -9.39 -5.28
C TYR A 64 0.86 -7.88 -5.29
N PHE A 65 -0.36 -7.39 -5.59
CA PHE A 65 -0.69 -5.97 -5.51
C PHE A 65 -1.84 -5.74 -4.53
N HIS A 66 -1.73 -4.71 -3.73
CA HIS A 66 -2.84 -4.15 -2.97
C HIS A 66 -3.72 -3.31 -3.91
N MET A 67 -5.00 -3.61 -3.89
CA MET A 67 -6.08 -2.93 -4.60
C MET A 67 -6.98 -2.27 -3.55
N TYR A 68 -6.44 -1.26 -2.84
CA TYR A 68 -7.04 -0.75 -1.58
C TYR A 68 -8.45 -0.21 -1.75
N TRP A 69 -8.77 0.42 -2.88
CA TRP A 69 -10.09 0.98 -3.08
C TRP A 69 -11.19 -0.06 -3.32
N ASN A 70 -10.83 -1.30 -3.63
CA ASN A 70 -11.79 -2.40 -3.73
C ASN A 70 -12.50 -2.69 -2.39
N ALA A 71 -11.89 -2.25 -1.27
CA ALA A 71 -12.52 -2.33 0.05
C ALA A 71 -13.79 -1.45 0.18
N PHE A 72 -13.95 -0.44 -0.69
CA PHE A 72 -15.09 0.48 -0.66
C PHE A 72 -16.22 0.03 -1.62
N GLN A 73 -16.57 -1.25 -1.53
CA GLN A 73 -17.65 -1.87 -2.28
C GLN A 73 -18.61 -2.58 -1.34
N PRO A 74 -19.94 -2.56 -1.61
CA PRO A 74 -20.89 -3.38 -0.86
C PRO A 74 -20.48 -4.85 -0.82
N ASN A 75 -20.58 -5.45 0.35
CA ASN A 75 -20.18 -6.83 0.67
C ASN A 75 -18.67 -7.11 0.66
N SER A 76 -17.82 -6.10 0.52
CA SER A 76 -16.38 -6.26 0.76
C SER A 76 -16.10 -6.70 2.21
N ALA A 77 -14.93 -7.26 2.46
CA ALA A 77 -14.51 -7.65 3.81
C ALA A 77 -14.53 -6.44 4.79
N MET A 78 -14.19 -5.24 4.29
CA MET A 78 -14.29 -4.00 5.09
C MET A 78 -15.74 -3.64 5.42
N ASP A 79 -16.65 -3.76 4.46
CA ASP A 79 -18.08 -3.51 4.66
C ASP A 79 -18.67 -4.48 5.67
N GLN A 80 -18.42 -5.77 5.50
CA GLN A 80 -18.88 -6.81 6.43
C GLN A 80 -18.39 -6.53 7.86
N ARG A 81 -17.09 -6.26 8.01
CA ARG A 81 -16.51 -5.91 9.31
C ARG A 81 -17.17 -4.66 9.91
N SER A 82 -17.38 -3.62 9.11
CA SER A 82 -17.97 -2.36 9.59
C SER A 82 -19.41 -2.58 10.09
N ARG A 83 -20.19 -3.40 9.39
CA ARG A 83 -21.55 -3.75 9.79
C ARG A 83 -21.59 -4.61 11.05
N GLU A 84 -20.67 -5.57 11.20
CA GLU A 84 -20.58 -6.39 12.41
C GLU A 84 -20.17 -5.56 13.63
N LEU A 85 -19.13 -4.75 13.53
CA LEU A 85 -18.71 -3.84 14.61
C LEU A 85 -19.81 -2.84 14.98
N GLY A 86 -20.59 -2.38 14.00
CA GLY A 86 -21.72 -1.50 14.26
C GLY A 86 -22.84 -2.12 15.07
N LYS A 87 -22.87 -3.43 15.26
CA LYS A 87 -23.84 -4.15 16.12
C LYS A 87 -23.32 -4.33 17.55
N THR A 88 -22.01 -4.17 17.79
CA THR A 88 -21.40 -4.36 19.10
C THR A 88 -21.40 -3.06 19.91
N THR A 89 -21.45 -3.20 21.22
CA THR A 89 -21.30 -2.09 22.17
C THR A 89 -20.28 -2.46 23.22
N PHE A 90 -19.62 -1.46 23.80
CA PHE A 90 -18.77 -1.63 24.97
C PHE A 90 -19.07 -0.55 26.00
N THR A 91 -18.75 -0.84 27.25
CA THR A 91 -18.88 0.13 28.33
C THR A 91 -17.64 1.01 28.39
N ASN A 92 -17.78 2.30 28.16
CA ASN A 92 -16.66 3.25 28.25
C ASN A 92 -16.26 3.50 29.72
N ARG A 93 -15.19 4.29 29.92
CA ARG A 93 -14.69 4.63 31.28
C ARG A 93 -15.69 5.39 32.14
N ARG A 94 -16.77 5.94 31.55
CA ARG A 94 -17.85 6.65 32.26
C ARG A 94 -19.04 5.75 32.54
N GLY A 95 -18.94 4.44 32.30
CA GLY A 95 -20.03 3.48 32.51
C GLY A 95 -21.12 3.48 31.45
N MET A 96 -20.95 4.21 30.34
CA MET A 96 -21.97 4.29 29.27
C MET A 96 -21.72 3.21 28.22
N GLN A 97 -22.81 2.62 27.73
CA GLN A 97 -22.78 1.75 26.55
C GLN A 97 -22.55 2.60 25.29
N VAL A 98 -21.48 2.34 24.56
CA VAL A 98 -21.15 3.00 23.30
C VAL A 98 -20.87 1.96 22.22
N GLN A 99 -21.14 2.32 20.97
CA GLN A 99 -20.80 1.44 19.85
C GLN A 99 -19.28 1.33 19.70
N ASP A 100 -18.82 0.14 19.36
CA ASP A 100 -17.39 -0.13 19.12
C ASP A 100 -16.86 0.59 17.88
N TRP A 101 -17.72 0.94 16.96
CA TRP A 101 -17.38 1.61 15.72
C TRP A 101 -18.15 2.92 15.53
N ASP A 102 -17.50 3.89 14.89
CA ASP A 102 -18.16 5.16 14.54
C ASP A 102 -19.39 4.89 13.66
N ALA A 103 -20.56 5.27 14.16
CA ALA A 103 -21.83 5.09 13.48
C ALA A 103 -21.85 5.72 12.07
N ARG A 104 -20.99 6.72 11.80
CA ARG A 104 -20.87 7.36 10.48
C ARG A 104 -20.30 6.44 9.41
N VAL A 105 -19.62 5.33 9.78
CA VAL A 105 -19.06 4.37 8.84
C VAL A 105 -19.69 2.99 8.87
N LYS A 106 -20.52 2.70 9.86
CA LYS A 106 -21.13 1.42 10.18
C LYS A 106 -21.66 0.65 8.96
N ASP A 107 -22.52 1.25 8.18
CA ASP A 107 -23.16 0.65 7.00
C ASP A 107 -23.02 1.52 5.73
N ARG A 108 -22.18 2.54 5.78
CA ARG A 108 -22.04 3.50 4.68
C ARG A 108 -21.51 2.86 3.39
N ILE A 109 -20.63 1.86 3.50
CA ILE A 109 -20.11 1.16 2.32
C ILE A 109 -21.24 0.38 1.65
N GLN A 110 -22.10 -0.30 2.43
CA GLN A 110 -23.24 -1.05 1.90
C GLN A 110 -24.22 -0.17 1.13
N GLN A 111 -24.33 1.10 1.50
CA GLN A 111 -25.28 2.04 0.89
C GLN A 111 -24.72 2.76 -0.35
N LEU A 112 -23.45 2.55 -0.70
CA LEU A 112 -22.82 3.18 -1.88
C LEU A 112 -23.49 2.71 -3.17
N LYS A 113 -23.79 3.65 -4.05
CA LYS A 113 -24.26 3.39 -5.40
C LYS A 113 -23.09 3.02 -6.32
N PRO A 114 -23.34 2.45 -7.50
CA PRO A 114 -22.27 2.06 -8.44
C PRO A 114 -21.30 3.20 -8.79
N GLU A 115 -21.79 4.43 -8.88
CA GLU A 115 -20.97 5.61 -9.13
C GLU A 115 -20.22 6.16 -7.90
N GLU A 116 -20.52 5.62 -6.72
CA GLU A 116 -19.96 6.05 -5.44
C GLU A 116 -18.95 5.03 -4.86
N ILE A 117 -18.95 3.80 -5.36
CA ILE A 117 -18.02 2.76 -4.90
C ILE A 117 -16.58 3.10 -5.31
N GLY A 118 -15.62 2.51 -4.57
CA GLY A 118 -14.22 2.49 -4.98
C GLY A 118 -13.89 1.21 -5.72
N TYR A 119 -13.06 1.31 -6.73
CA TYR A 119 -12.39 0.15 -7.31
C TYR A 119 -11.03 0.51 -7.87
N GLN A 120 -10.18 -0.50 -7.95
CA GLN A 120 -8.94 -0.50 -8.73
C GLN A 120 -8.93 -1.76 -9.57
N ARG A 121 -8.55 -1.65 -10.82
CA ARG A 121 -8.48 -2.75 -11.78
C ARG A 121 -7.20 -2.66 -12.58
N ILE A 122 -6.51 -3.74 -12.72
CA ILE A 122 -5.38 -3.89 -13.63
C ILE A 122 -5.86 -4.69 -14.82
N SER A 123 -5.74 -4.14 -16.02
CA SER A 123 -6.15 -4.82 -17.25
C SER A 123 -5.10 -5.83 -17.72
N GLN A 124 -3.83 -5.52 -17.51
CA GLN A 124 -2.72 -6.35 -17.95
C GLN A 124 -1.45 -6.02 -17.16
N ILE A 125 -0.68 -7.05 -16.83
CA ILE A 125 0.71 -6.91 -16.35
C ILE A 125 1.60 -7.63 -17.36
N THR A 126 2.69 -6.97 -17.78
CA THR A 126 3.70 -7.56 -18.65
C THR A 126 5.08 -7.52 -17.99
N ILE A 127 5.81 -8.62 -18.17
CA ILE A 127 7.22 -8.76 -17.78
C ILE A 127 7.98 -9.26 -19.02
N ALA A 128 9.01 -8.53 -19.43
CA ALA A 128 9.76 -8.83 -20.67
C ALA A 128 8.83 -9.01 -21.88
N GLY A 129 7.76 -8.20 -21.99
CA GLY A 129 6.77 -8.26 -23.07
C GLY A 129 5.76 -9.40 -22.97
N LYS A 130 5.85 -10.28 -21.97
CA LYS A 130 4.92 -11.39 -21.77
C LYS A 130 3.85 -11.02 -20.75
N ALA A 131 2.58 -11.25 -21.12
CA ALA A 131 1.46 -11.10 -20.20
C ALA A 131 1.53 -12.14 -19.07
N GLN A 132 1.16 -11.72 -17.87
CA GLN A 132 1.13 -12.58 -16.69
C GLN A 132 -0.31 -12.98 -16.36
N GLN A 133 -0.49 -14.12 -15.68
CA GLN A 133 -1.80 -14.55 -15.20
C GLN A 133 -2.16 -13.76 -13.94
N LEU A 134 -3.38 -13.23 -13.90
CA LEU A 134 -3.92 -12.45 -12.79
C LEU A 134 -5.03 -13.24 -12.09
N ILE A 135 -5.03 -13.26 -10.75
CA ILE A 135 -6.04 -13.89 -9.91
C ILE A 135 -6.50 -12.86 -8.88
N ASP A 136 -7.78 -12.52 -8.91
CA ASP A 136 -8.38 -11.51 -8.03
C ASP A 136 -8.79 -12.12 -6.68
N HIS A 137 -8.38 -11.45 -5.61
CA HIS A 137 -8.76 -11.74 -4.22
C HIS A 137 -9.28 -10.46 -3.53
N GLU A 138 -10.20 -9.75 -4.16
CA GLU A 138 -10.82 -8.51 -3.68
C GLU A 138 -9.80 -7.35 -3.59
N THR A 139 -9.18 -7.16 -2.42
CA THR A 139 -8.18 -6.08 -2.17
C THR A 139 -6.75 -6.52 -2.43
N ILE A 140 -6.56 -7.75 -2.86
CA ILE A 140 -5.26 -8.32 -3.24
C ILE A 140 -5.38 -8.91 -4.64
N LEU A 141 -4.48 -8.53 -5.52
CA LEU A 141 -4.33 -9.15 -6.84
C LEU A 141 -3.08 -10.02 -6.83
N GLU A 142 -3.22 -11.31 -7.08
CA GLU A 142 -2.13 -12.25 -7.26
C GLU A 142 -1.70 -12.28 -8.72
N VAL A 143 -0.39 -12.25 -8.95
CA VAL A 143 0.22 -12.35 -10.27
C VAL A 143 1.09 -13.59 -10.31
N VAL A 144 0.71 -14.59 -11.11
CA VAL A 144 1.50 -15.79 -11.32
C VAL A 144 2.55 -15.51 -12.39
N LEU A 145 3.81 -15.61 -12.02
CA LEU A 145 4.92 -15.25 -12.89
C LEU A 145 5.24 -16.38 -13.89
N THR A 146 5.35 -16.02 -15.16
CA THR A 146 5.83 -16.95 -16.20
C THR A 146 7.31 -17.31 -16.03
N GLN A 147 8.07 -16.43 -15.39
CA GLN A 147 9.47 -16.63 -15.01
C GLN A 147 9.69 -16.13 -13.58
N ALA A 148 10.24 -16.99 -12.74
CA ALA A 148 10.49 -16.64 -11.34
C ALA A 148 11.53 -15.53 -11.19
N ILE A 149 11.38 -14.69 -10.18
CA ILE A 149 12.36 -13.69 -9.79
C ILE A 149 13.35 -14.35 -8.83
N LEU A 150 14.60 -14.40 -9.23
CA LEU A 150 15.66 -15.07 -8.46
C LEU A 150 16.06 -14.23 -7.23
N PRO A 151 16.68 -14.84 -6.23
CA PRO A 151 17.30 -14.10 -5.12
C PRO A 151 18.26 -13.02 -5.61
N LYS A 152 18.25 -11.88 -4.94
CA LYS A 152 19.17 -10.75 -5.21
C LYS A 152 19.13 -10.27 -6.67
N SER A 153 17.97 -10.39 -7.32
CA SER A 153 17.79 -9.94 -8.71
C SER A 153 16.64 -8.94 -8.82
N SER A 154 16.62 -8.21 -9.92
CA SER A 154 15.58 -7.24 -10.23
C SER A 154 14.79 -7.67 -11.46
N VAL A 155 13.53 -7.25 -11.52
CA VAL A 155 12.65 -7.44 -12.65
C VAL A 155 11.94 -6.12 -12.98
N SER A 156 11.79 -5.85 -14.28
CA SER A 156 10.97 -4.73 -14.76
C SER A 156 9.62 -5.24 -15.21
N LEU A 157 8.56 -4.59 -14.76
CA LEU A 157 7.20 -4.88 -15.16
C LEU A 157 6.45 -3.61 -15.53
N SER A 158 5.44 -3.77 -16.37
CA SER A 158 4.56 -2.68 -16.79
C SER A 158 3.11 -3.11 -16.63
N LEU A 159 2.28 -2.17 -16.20
CA LEU A 159 0.84 -2.40 -16.09
C LEU A 159 0.04 -1.16 -16.47
N ASN A 160 -1.22 -1.41 -16.86
CA ASN A 160 -2.23 -0.38 -17.05
C ASN A 160 -3.31 -0.60 -16.01
N PHE A 161 -3.77 0.49 -15.40
CA PHE A 161 -4.82 0.43 -14.40
C PHE A 161 -5.92 1.48 -14.62
N GLU A 162 -7.07 1.15 -14.09
CA GLU A 162 -8.20 2.07 -13.94
C GLU A 162 -8.69 2.00 -12.50
N ALA A 163 -9.02 3.15 -11.93
CA ALA A 163 -9.54 3.25 -10.57
C ALA A 163 -10.68 4.27 -10.50
N GLN A 164 -11.75 3.94 -9.78
CA GLN A 164 -12.82 4.87 -9.45
C GLN A 164 -12.62 5.41 -8.04
N VAL A 165 -12.59 6.75 -7.93
CA VAL A 165 -12.46 7.42 -6.64
C VAL A 165 -13.75 7.23 -5.83
N PRO A 166 -13.72 6.52 -4.71
CA PRO A 166 -14.92 6.30 -3.91
C PRO A 166 -15.44 7.61 -3.29
N LYS A 167 -16.73 7.67 -3.00
CA LYS A 167 -17.23 8.66 -2.05
C LYS A 167 -16.53 8.47 -0.71
N GLN A 168 -16.07 9.55 -0.09
CA GLN A 168 -15.23 9.43 1.09
C GLN A 168 -15.98 8.83 2.28
N ILE A 169 -15.44 7.74 2.77
CA ILE A 169 -15.88 7.05 3.99
C ILE A 169 -14.78 7.09 5.05
N ARG A 170 -13.54 6.92 4.60
CA ARG A 170 -12.36 6.93 5.46
C ARG A 170 -11.36 8.00 4.99
N ARG A 171 -10.05 7.66 4.92
CA ARG A 171 -8.96 8.61 4.58
C ARG A 171 -8.94 9.01 3.10
N SER A 172 -9.44 8.15 2.22
CA SER A 172 -9.41 8.35 0.77
C SER A 172 -10.81 8.46 0.22
N GLY A 173 -10.98 9.29 -0.78
CA GLY A 173 -12.25 9.44 -1.45
C GLY A 173 -12.48 10.86 -1.97
N ARG A 174 -13.71 11.11 -2.40
CA ARG A 174 -14.17 12.40 -2.93
C ARG A 174 -15.31 12.96 -2.11
N ASP A 175 -15.54 14.26 -2.28
CA ASP A 175 -16.67 14.98 -1.71
C ASP A 175 -16.74 14.81 -0.18
N ASN A 176 -15.66 15.17 0.50
CA ASN A 176 -15.59 15.05 1.96
C ASN A 176 -16.38 16.16 2.67
N ALA A 177 -16.54 16.01 3.99
CA ALA A 177 -17.28 16.94 4.81
C ALA A 177 -16.61 18.34 4.92
N GLU A 178 -15.32 18.41 4.69
CA GLU A 178 -14.52 19.64 4.71
C GLU A 178 -14.54 20.39 3.37
N GLY A 179 -15.26 19.88 2.37
CA GLY A 179 -15.36 20.51 1.04
C GLY A 179 -14.20 20.18 0.09
N VAL A 180 -13.32 19.27 0.45
CA VAL A 180 -12.24 18.82 -0.45
C VAL A 180 -12.82 17.85 -1.48
N ARG A 181 -12.68 18.20 -2.76
CA ARG A 181 -13.26 17.42 -3.85
C ARG A 181 -12.61 16.06 -4.01
N PHE A 182 -11.30 15.96 -3.90
CA PHE A 182 -10.55 14.70 -3.96
C PHE A 182 -9.50 14.65 -2.85
N SER A 183 -9.55 13.60 -2.03
CA SER A 183 -8.52 13.23 -1.06
C SER A 183 -8.07 11.81 -1.37
N MET A 184 -6.91 11.67 -2.03
CA MET A 184 -6.50 10.43 -2.66
C MET A 184 -5.27 9.85 -1.97
N SER A 185 -5.46 8.87 -1.11
CA SER A 185 -4.39 8.00 -0.61
C SER A 185 -4.55 6.60 -1.21
N GLN A 186 -3.41 5.92 -1.48
CA GLN A 186 -3.41 4.54 -2.01
C GLN A 186 -4.24 4.39 -3.31
N TRP A 187 -4.17 5.37 -4.18
CA TRP A 187 -5.00 5.52 -5.37
C TRP A 187 -4.53 4.68 -6.58
N TYR A 188 -3.35 4.11 -6.50
CA TYR A 188 -2.72 3.27 -7.53
C TYR A 188 -2.53 1.85 -7.00
N PRO A 189 -2.45 0.82 -7.87
CA PRO A 189 -2.07 -0.54 -7.48
C PRO A 189 -0.68 -0.55 -6.82
N LYS A 190 -0.59 -1.04 -5.60
CA LYS A 190 0.66 -1.00 -4.83
C LYS A 190 1.21 -2.39 -4.59
N MET A 191 2.48 -2.62 -4.95
CA MET A 191 3.16 -3.89 -4.67
C MET A 191 3.08 -4.24 -3.19
N VAL A 192 2.71 -5.47 -2.90
CA VAL A 192 2.69 -6.03 -1.53
C VAL A 192 4.11 -6.26 -1.05
N GLU A 193 4.36 -6.02 0.24
CA GLU A 193 5.65 -6.33 0.87
C GLU A 193 5.87 -7.84 0.98
N TYR A 194 7.08 -8.27 0.65
CA TYR A 194 7.60 -9.60 0.95
C TYR A 194 8.73 -9.46 1.97
N ASP A 195 8.49 -9.89 3.17
CA ASP A 195 9.45 -9.81 4.27
C ASP A 195 9.84 -11.20 4.79
N TYR A 196 10.51 -11.27 5.93
CA TYR A 196 10.96 -12.52 6.55
C TYR A 196 9.81 -13.48 6.95
N GLN A 197 8.57 -13.00 6.96
CA GLN A 197 7.35 -13.81 7.18
C GLN A 197 6.68 -14.25 5.88
N GLY A 198 7.21 -13.81 4.73
CA GLY A 198 6.63 -14.03 3.42
C GLY A 198 5.81 -12.85 2.91
N TRP A 199 4.88 -13.12 1.98
CA TRP A 199 4.00 -12.10 1.40
C TRP A 199 2.95 -11.60 2.41
N ASN A 200 2.87 -10.29 2.59
CA ASN A 200 1.90 -9.67 3.49
C ASN A 200 0.54 -9.42 2.78
N THR A 201 -0.13 -10.49 2.40
CA THR A 201 -1.37 -10.49 1.61
C THR A 201 -2.65 -10.32 2.44
N ASN A 202 -2.56 -9.67 3.60
CA ASN A 202 -3.74 -9.42 4.42
C ASN A 202 -4.72 -8.49 3.70
N PRO A 203 -6.02 -8.85 3.63
CA PRO A 203 -7.04 -7.99 3.06
C PRO A 203 -7.10 -6.63 3.76
N TYR A 204 -7.42 -5.58 3.01
CA TYR A 204 -7.61 -4.27 3.61
C TYR A 204 -8.97 -4.16 4.28
N ILE A 205 -8.96 -4.28 5.61
CA ILE A 205 -10.14 -4.22 6.48
C ILE A 205 -9.99 -3.16 7.57
N ALA A 206 -9.59 -1.95 7.20
CA ALA A 206 -9.32 -0.83 8.12
C ALA A 206 -8.03 -0.98 8.96
N ARG A 207 -7.05 -1.71 8.47
CA ARG A 207 -5.71 -1.80 9.04
C ARG A 207 -4.81 -0.69 8.50
N GLU A 208 -3.61 -0.54 9.06
CA GLU A 208 -2.58 0.33 8.52
C GLU A 208 -2.05 -0.24 7.19
N PHE A 209 -1.55 0.67 6.36
CA PHE A 209 -0.94 0.31 5.09
C PHE A 209 0.47 -0.21 5.31
N TYR A 210 0.81 -1.30 4.62
CA TYR A 210 2.14 -1.87 4.63
C TYR A 210 2.55 -2.21 3.19
N GLY A 211 3.71 -1.75 2.78
CA GLY A 211 4.16 -1.97 1.40
C GLY A 211 5.64 -1.62 1.23
N VAL A 212 6.16 -1.98 0.08
CA VAL A 212 7.58 -1.89 -0.27
C VAL A 212 8.05 -0.43 -0.26
N TRP A 213 9.21 -0.20 0.31
CA TRP A 213 9.92 1.07 0.24
C TRP A 213 10.57 1.26 -1.13
N GLY A 214 10.58 2.50 -1.62
CA GLY A 214 11.19 2.78 -2.90
C GLY A 214 11.09 4.22 -3.36
N ASN A 215 11.50 4.44 -4.59
CA ASN A 215 11.47 5.73 -5.24
C ASN A 215 10.20 5.86 -6.10
N TYR A 216 9.72 7.09 -6.23
CA TYR A 216 8.51 7.39 -6.98
C TYR A 216 8.75 8.57 -7.91
N ASP A 217 8.53 8.35 -9.21
CA ASP A 217 8.40 9.38 -10.23
C ASP A 217 6.94 9.38 -10.70
N VAL A 218 6.20 10.45 -10.39
CA VAL A 218 4.75 10.49 -10.59
C VAL A 218 4.37 11.70 -11.44
N SER A 219 3.74 11.43 -12.58
CA SER A 219 3.11 12.45 -13.43
C SER A 219 1.60 12.37 -13.29
N LEU A 220 0.97 13.49 -12.90
CA LEU A 220 -0.47 13.60 -12.78
C LEU A 220 -1.01 14.60 -13.78
N THR A 221 -2.05 14.20 -14.50
CA THR A 221 -2.82 15.05 -15.42
C THR A 221 -4.24 15.17 -14.91
N LEU A 222 -4.73 16.40 -14.77
CA LEU A 222 -6.10 16.69 -14.37
C LEU A 222 -6.56 18.04 -14.93
N ASP A 223 -7.81 18.40 -14.67
CA ASP A 223 -8.39 19.68 -15.10
C ASP A 223 -7.62 20.85 -14.44
N LYS A 224 -7.30 21.87 -15.23
CA LYS A 224 -6.53 23.05 -14.83
C LYS A 224 -7.15 23.88 -13.70
N ASN A 225 -8.45 23.70 -13.45
CA ASN A 225 -9.13 24.39 -12.35
C ASN A 225 -8.88 23.76 -10.98
N TYR A 226 -8.09 22.71 -10.93
CA TYR A 226 -7.76 22.02 -9.69
C TYR A 226 -6.32 22.30 -9.26
N MET A 227 -6.16 22.64 -8.00
CA MET A 227 -4.85 22.72 -7.34
C MET A 227 -4.49 21.35 -6.75
N VAL A 228 -3.28 20.89 -6.99
CA VAL A 228 -2.77 19.63 -6.46
C VAL A 228 -1.83 19.89 -5.29
N ALA A 229 -2.12 19.28 -4.14
CA ALA A 229 -1.19 19.13 -3.03
C ALA A 229 -0.83 17.64 -2.90
N ALA A 230 0.46 17.33 -2.94
CA ALA A 230 0.96 15.95 -2.88
C ALA A 230 2.22 15.86 -2.03
N THR A 231 2.56 14.63 -1.63
CA THR A 231 3.86 14.32 -1.05
C THR A 231 4.94 14.30 -2.14
N GLY A 232 6.19 14.55 -1.75
CA GLY A 232 7.32 14.59 -2.68
C GLY A 232 7.71 16.01 -3.09
N VAL A 233 8.59 16.11 -4.08
CA VAL A 233 9.11 17.39 -4.58
C VAL A 233 8.56 17.65 -5.98
N LEU A 234 7.84 18.77 -6.13
CA LEU A 234 7.30 19.19 -7.41
C LEU A 234 8.43 19.54 -8.39
N GLN A 235 8.44 18.88 -9.54
CA GLN A 235 9.51 19.03 -10.54
C GLN A 235 9.23 20.15 -11.56
N ASN A 236 7.98 20.55 -11.74
CA ASN A 236 7.56 21.57 -12.71
C ASN A 236 6.72 22.68 -12.06
N PRO A 237 7.27 23.47 -11.12
CA PRO A 237 6.52 24.48 -10.38
C PRO A 237 5.93 25.57 -11.28
N THR A 238 6.54 25.89 -12.41
CA THR A 238 6.05 26.91 -13.36
C THR A 238 4.79 26.51 -14.11
N ALA A 239 4.56 25.22 -14.32
CA ALA A 239 3.35 24.74 -14.98
C ALA A 239 2.08 24.85 -14.12
N THR A 240 2.23 25.09 -12.83
CA THR A 240 1.14 25.24 -11.84
C THR A 240 0.87 26.68 -11.45
N ALA A 241 1.76 27.63 -11.82
CA ALA A 241 1.65 29.03 -11.44
C ALA A 241 0.76 29.87 -12.37
N ASP A 242 0.45 29.35 -13.56
CA ASP A 242 -0.39 30.00 -14.59
C ASP A 242 -1.82 29.43 -14.65
N ALA A 243 -2.27 28.77 -13.58
CA ALA A 243 -3.60 28.18 -13.47
C ALA A 243 -4.51 28.95 -12.51
#